data_b03b0065d6d0ddc5c20ec94a99888dff
#
_entry.id   b03b0065d6d0ddc5c20ec94a99888dff
#
_cell.length_a   1.000
_cell.length_b   1.000
_cell.length_c   1.000
_cell.angle_alpha   90.00
_cell.angle_beta   90.00
_cell.angle_gamma   90.00
#
_symmetry.space_group_name_H-M   'P 1'
#
loop_
_entity.id
_entity.type
_entity.pdbx_description
1 polymer ?
#
loop_
_entity_poly.entity_id
_entity_poly.type
_entity_poly.pdbx_seq_one_letter_code
_entity_poly.pdbx_strand_id
1 'polypeptide(L)'
;MLEEERLRKEIAELRAKIERVPFIDTFDLRYKNYEKRPDPSSQAVMFCLMDVSGSMDQSTKDMAKRFYILLYLFLSRTYKNVEVVYIRHHTQAKEVDEHEFFYSQETGGTIVSSALKLMDEVVKDRYNPAQWNIYAAQASDGDNWADDSPLCHEILAKKLLPVVRYYSYIEITRRAHQTLW
;
A
#
# COMPACT_ATOMS: atom_id res chain seq x y z
N MET A 1 -13.11 -53.74 42.29
CA MET A 1 -12.08 -53.55 43.37
C MET A 1 -10.68 -53.33 42.81
N LEU A 2 -10.06 -54.22 42.05
CA LEU A 2 -8.68 -54.06 41.56
C LEU A 2 -8.48 -52.84 40.60
N GLU A 3 -9.47 -52.52 39.80
CA GLU A 3 -9.41 -51.39 38.85
C GLU A 3 -9.59 -50.03 39.56
N GLU A 4 -10.42 -50.01 40.58
CA GLU A 4 -10.67 -48.81 41.38
C GLU A 4 -9.45 -48.41 42.27
N GLU A 5 -8.74 -49.42 42.79
CA GLU A 5 -7.49 -49.20 43.52
C GLU A 5 -6.37 -48.68 42.60
N ARG A 6 -6.31 -49.20 41.37
CA ARG A 6 -5.35 -48.75 40.36
C ARG A 6 -5.60 -47.30 39.97
N LEU A 7 -6.85 -46.92 39.70
CA LEU A 7 -7.23 -45.54 39.38
C LEU A 7 -6.95 -44.58 40.54
N ARG A 8 -7.23 -44.97 41.76
CA ARG A 8 -6.92 -44.17 42.96
C ARG A 8 -5.42 -43.91 43.10
N LYS A 9 -4.60 -44.91 42.82
CA LYS A 9 -3.14 -44.78 42.86
C LYS A 9 -2.63 -43.84 41.77
N GLU A 10 -3.16 -43.96 40.56
CA GLU A 10 -2.80 -43.10 39.44
C GLU A 10 -3.19 -41.62 39.69
N ILE A 11 -4.36 -41.40 40.27
CA ILE A 11 -4.81 -40.05 40.66
C ILE A 11 -3.90 -39.47 41.76
N ALA A 12 -3.48 -40.29 42.73
CA ALA A 12 -2.58 -39.82 43.78
C ALA A 12 -1.18 -39.46 43.23
N GLU A 13 -0.64 -40.23 42.29
CA GLU A 13 0.60 -39.95 41.61
C GLU A 13 0.53 -38.68 40.75
N LEU A 14 -0.57 -38.45 40.04
CA LEU A 14 -0.79 -37.24 39.23
C LEU A 14 -0.94 -35.99 40.10
N ARG A 15 -1.63 -36.10 41.24
CA ARG A 15 -1.72 -35.00 42.22
C ARG A 15 -0.37 -34.65 42.81
N ALA A 16 0.43 -35.64 43.17
CA ALA A 16 1.79 -35.44 43.70
C ALA A 16 2.72 -34.81 42.62
N LYS A 17 2.54 -35.09 41.36
CA LYS A 17 3.26 -34.43 40.26
C LYS A 17 2.85 -32.96 40.10
N ILE A 18 1.54 -32.65 40.22
CA ILE A 18 1.04 -31.27 40.15
C ILE A 18 1.56 -30.42 41.33
N GLU A 19 1.55 -30.98 42.56
CA GLU A 19 2.02 -30.30 43.75
C GLU A 19 3.54 -29.99 43.71
N ARG A 20 4.31 -30.70 42.87
CA ARG A 20 5.74 -30.42 42.66
C ARG A 20 5.99 -29.21 41.74
N VAL A 21 5.01 -28.71 41.05
CA VAL A 21 5.12 -27.52 40.21
C VAL A 21 4.73 -26.32 41.06
N PRO A 22 5.69 -25.58 41.62
CA PRO A 22 5.43 -24.53 42.60
C PRO A 22 4.71 -23.32 41.98
N PHE A 23 4.77 -23.18 40.67
CA PHE A 23 4.16 -22.07 39.94
C PHE A 23 4.04 -22.44 38.46
N ILE A 24 2.87 -22.20 37.89
CA ILE A 24 2.65 -22.29 36.44
C ILE A 24 2.63 -20.86 35.89
N ASP A 25 3.66 -20.47 35.17
CA ASP A 25 3.69 -19.20 34.49
C ASP A 25 2.78 -19.22 33.24
N THR A 26 2.31 -18.06 32.85
CA THR A 26 1.56 -17.89 31.60
C THR A 26 2.37 -18.34 30.37
N PHE A 27 3.72 -18.31 30.45
CA PHE A 27 4.63 -18.85 29.43
C PHE A 27 4.61 -20.39 29.33
N ASP A 28 4.23 -21.07 30.40
CA ASP A 28 4.14 -22.56 30.43
C ASP A 28 2.83 -23.05 29.80
N LEU A 29 1.88 -22.15 29.62
CA LEU A 29 0.56 -22.48 29.06
C LEU A 29 0.60 -22.39 27.54
N ARG A 30 0.40 -23.51 26.85
CA ARG A 30 0.24 -23.54 25.40
C ARG A 30 -1.22 -23.43 25.05
N TYR A 31 -1.59 -22.28 24.49
CA TYR A 31 -2.92 -22.07 23.95
C TYR A 31 -2.96 -22.39 22.45
N LYS A 32 -3.99 -23.06 21.99
CA LYS A 32 -4.33 -23.09 20.56
C LYS A 32 -4.92 -21.72 20.22
N ASN A 33 -4.09 -20.82 19.70
CA ASN A 33 -4.55 -19.53 19.20
C ASN A 33 -4.95 -19.70 17.74
N TYR A 34 -6.18 -19.35 17.41
CA TYR A 34 -6.64 -19.21 16.03
C TYR A 34 -6.61 -17.72 15.68
N GLU A 35 -5.52 -17.29 15.10
CA GLU A 35 -5.44 -15.99 14.47
C GLU A 35 -6.07 -16.09 13.08
N LYS A 36 -7.21 -15.47 12.87
CA LYS A 36 -7.73 -15.26 11.51
C LYS A 36 -6.81 -14.25 10.81
N ARG A 37 -5.78 -14.75 10.14
CA ARG A 37 -5.04 -13.93 9.16
C ARG A 37 -5.90 -13.89 7.90
N PRO A 38 -6.28 -12.71 7.42
CA PRO A 38 -6.83 -12.62 6.08
C PRO A 38 -5.82 -13.27 5.14
N ASP A 39 -6.28 -14.20 4.29
CA ASP A 39 -5.43 -14.68 3.19
C ASP A 39 -4.95 -13.46 2.41
N PRO A 40 -3.63 -13.30 2.19
CA PRO A 40 -3.14 -12.18 1.41
C PRO A 40 -3.84 -12.24 0.06
N SER A 41 -4.60 -11.21 -0.27
CA SER A 41 -5.25 -11.10 -1.58
C SER A 41 -4.21 -11.40 -2.66
N SER A 42 -4.50 -12.32 -3.57
CA SER A 42 -3.61 -12.66 -4.68
C SER A 42 -3.59 -11.58 -5.77
N GLN A 43 -4.32 -10.50 -5.57
CA GLN A 43 -4.51 -9.42 -6.53
C GLN A 43 -3.91 -8.11 -6.00
N ALA A 44 -3.25 -7.38 -6.88
CA ALA A 44 -2.76 -6.04 -6.59
C ALA A 44 -3.16 -5.08 -7.70
N VAL A 45 -3.34 -3.81 -7.34
CA VAL A 45 -3.46 -2.71 -8.29
C VAL A 45 -2.36 -1.70 -8.03
N MET A 46 -1.72 -1.25 -9.09
CA MET A 46 -0.69 -0.22 -9.09
C MET A 46 -1.22 1.04 -9.75
N PHE A 47 -1.38 2.09 -8.97
CA PHE A 47 -1.68 3.41 -9.48
C PHE A 47 -0.38 4.13 -9.85
N CYS A 48 -0.28 4.55 -11.11
CA CYS A 48 0.80 5.38 -11.62
C CYS A 48 0.27 6.79 -11.79
N LEU A 49 0.76 7.73 -10.99
CA LEU A 49 0.40 9.14 -11.07
C LEU A 49 1.58 9.93 -11.65
N MET A 50 1.37 10.66 -12.74
CA MET A 50 2.45 11.43 -13.36
C MET A 50 2.00 12.85 -13.70
N ASP A 51 2.83 13.78 -13.30
CA ASP A 51 2.76 15.14 -13.79
C ASP A 51 3.16 15.18 -15.28
N VAL A 52 2.31 15.81 -16.08
CA VAL A 52 2.54 16.01 -17.52
C VAL A 52 2.60 17.50 -17.88
N SER A 53 2.80 18.37 -16.88
CA SER A 53 3.00 19.81 -17.08
C SER A 53 4.19 20.09 -17.99
N GLY A 54 4.29 21.32 -18.50
CA GLY A 54 5.29 21.71 -19.50
C GLY A 54 6.76 21.56 -19.03
N SER A 55 7.01 21.52 -17.72
CA SER A 55 8.33 21.31 -17.11
C SER A 55 8.79 19.84 -17.15
N MET A 56 7.86 18.89 -17.28
CA MET A 56 8.13 17.48 -17.41
C MET A 56 8.53 17.10 -18.84
N ASP A 57 9.82 17.25 -19.15
CA ASP A 57 10.36 16.89 -20.46
C ASP A 57 10.37 15.36 -20.69
N GLN A 58 10.62 14.93 -21.94
CA GLN A 58 10.61 13.50 -22.27
C GLN A 58 11.70 12.73 -21.49
N SER A 59 12.84 13.33 -21.19
CA SER A 59 13.91 12.66 -20.43
C SER A 59 13.49 12.40 -18.98
N THR A 60 12.73 13.31 -18.39
CA THR A 60 12.15 13.18 -17.05
C THR A 60 11.09 12.08 -17.03
N LYS A 61 10.23 12.03 -18.04
CA LYS A 61 9.23 10.95 -18.19
C LYS A 61 9.87 9.59 -18.41
N ASP A 62 10.98 9.50 -19.14
CA ASP A 62 11.72 8.24 -19.32
C ASP A 62 12.33 7.74 -18.01
N MET A 63 12.75 8.63 -17.11
CA MET A 63 13.18 8.26 -15.76
C MET A 63 12.01 7.79 -14.91
N ALA A 64 10.87 8.50 -14.95
CA ALA A 64 9.64 8.08 -14.28
C ALA A 64 9.19 6.69 -14.77
N LYS A 65 9.27 6.43 -16.07
CA LYS A 65 8.93 5.13 -16.67
C LYS A 65 9.75 3.99 -16.08
N ARG A 66 11.06 4.18 -15.89
CA ARG A 66 11.93 3.17 -15.26
C ARG A 66 11.51 2.88 -13.82
N PHE A 67 11.13 3.90 -13.08
CA PHE A 67 10.63 3.75 -11.72
C PHE A 67 9.33 2.94 -11.68
N TYR A 68 8.35 3.24 -12.53
CA TYR A 68 7.11 2.48 -12.62
C TYR A 68 7.34 1.03 -13.03
N ILE A 69 8.22 0.78 -13.99
CA ILE A 69 8.57 -0.59 -14.42
C ILE A 69 9.18 -1.39 -13.26
N LEU A 70 10.06 -0.81 -12.46
CA LEU A 70 10.66 -1.49 -11.31
C LEU A 70 9.61 -1.89 -10.27
N LEU A 71 8.68 -1.01 -9.94
CA LEU A 71 7.59 -1.33 -9.02
C LEU A 71 6.66 -2.40 -9.61
N TYR A 72 6.30 -2.30 -10.89
CA TYR A 72 5.50 -3.31 -11.56
C TYR A 72 6.15 -4.70 -11.54
N LEU A 73 7.44 -4.78 -11.83
CA LEU A 73 8.20 -6.03 -11.79
C LEU A 73 8.25 -6.63 -10.38
N PHE A 74 8.37 -5.81 -9.36
CA PHE A 74 8.29 -6.25 -7.97
C PHE A 74 6.91 -6.82 -7.65
N LEU A 75 5.83 -6.12 -8.01
CA LEU A 75 4.47 -6.57 -7.77
C LEU A 75 4.14 -7.85 -8.53
N SER A 76 4.58 -7.96 -9.79
CA SER A 76 4.34 -9.15 -10.63
C SER A 76 5.04 -10.41 -10.11
N ARG A 77 6.09 -10.27 -9.29
CA ARG A 77 6.73 -11.41 -8.60
C ARG A 77 6.00 -11.81 -7.33
N THR A 78 5.25 -10.89 -6.75
CA THR A 78 4.59 -11.08 -5.45
C THR A 78 3.14 -11.52 -5.63
N TYR A 79 2.45 -10.99 -6.65
CA TYR A 79 1.02 -11.19 -6.87
C TYR A 79 0.76 -11.91 -8.18
N LYS A 80 -0.30 -12.75 -8.19
CA LYS A 80 -0.70 -13.51 -9.38
C LYS A 80 -1.37 -12.63 -10.44
N ASN A 81 -2.08 -11.62 -9.99
CA ASN A 81 -2.76 -10.65 -10.85
C ASN A 81 -2.37 -9.24 -10.42
N VAL A 82 -1.86 -8.44 -11.36
CA VAL A 82 -1.50 -7.04 -11.14
C VAL A 82 -2.16 -6.20 -12.22
N GLU A 83 -3.07 -5.34 -11.79
CA GLU A 83 -3.65 -4.32 -12.66
C GLU A 83 -2.90 -3.01 -12.52
N VAL A 84 -2.85 -2.22 -13.59
CA VAL A 84 -2.19 -0.91 -13.60
C VAL A 84 -3.20 0.15 -14.02
N VAL A 85 -3.29 1.20 -13.23
CA VAL A 85 -4.11 2.38 -13.51
C VAL A 85 -3.20 3.57 -13.73
N TYR A 86 -3.31 4.20 -14.90
CA TYR A 86 -2.51 5.34 -15.27
C TYR A 86 -3.31 6.63 -15.11
N ILE A 87 -2.84 7.53 -14.26
CA ILE A 87 -3.44 8.84 -14.01
C ILE A 87 -2.41 9.92 -14.34
N ARG A 88 -2.65 10.66 -15.43
CA ARG A 88 -1.88 11.86 -15.72
C ARG A 88 -2.55 13.10 -15.14
N HIS A 89 -1.78 14.07 -14.74
CA HIS A 89 -2.32 15.32 -14.26
C HIS A 89 -1.46 16.54 -14.69
N HIS A 90 -2.14 17.65 -14.81
CA HIS A 90 -1.62 18.99 -14.86
C HIS A 90 -2.51 19.87 -13.95
N THR A 91 -3.34 20.76 -14.47
CA THR A 91 -4.41 21.43 -13.70
C THR A 91 -5.61 20.50 -13.44
N GLN A 92 -5.79 19.49 -14.26
CA GLN A 92 -6.82 18.46 -14.14
C GLN A 92 -6.20 17.06 -14.30
N ALA A 93 -6.75 16.10 -13.56
CA ALA A 93 -6.35 14.71 -13.68
C ALA A 93 -7.27 13.94 -14.61
N LYS A 94 -6.70 12.96 -15.30
CA LYS A 94 -7.42 12.05 -16.19
C LYS A 94 -6.81 10.65 -16.12
N GLU A 95 -7.66 9.63 -16.04
CA GLU A 95 -7.25 8.26 -16.30
C GLU A 95 -7.08 8.04 -17.81
N VAL A 96 -5.97 7.42 -18.20
CA VAL A 96 -5.55 7.28 -19.58
C VAL A 96 -4.94 5.92 -19.83
N ASP A 97 -4.71 5.57 -21.09
CA ASP A 97 -3.92 4.39 -21.44
C ASP A 97 -2.41 4.61 -21.24
N GLU A 98 -1.63 3.54 -21.33
CA GLU A 98 -0.18 3.59 -21.16
C GLU A 98 0.49 4.54 -22.17
N HIS A 99 0.03 4.56 -23.41
CA HIS A 99 0.64 5.40 -24.45
C HIS A 99 0.39 6.89 -24.17
N GLU A 100 -0.85 7.28 -23.88
CA GLU A 100 -1.19 8.66 -23.53
C GLU A 100 -0.43 9.08 -22.24
N PHE A 101 -0.28 8.17 -21.28
CA PHE A 101 0.41 8.45 -20.03
C PHE A 101 1.87 8.86 -20.23
N PHE A 102 2.63 8.15 -21.05
CA PHE A 102 4.06 8.41 -21.21
C PHE A 102 4.40 9.44 -22.29
N TYR A 103 3.52 9.68 -23.24
CA TYR A 103 3.82 10.53 -24.40
C TYR A 103 2.98 11.81 -24.51
N SER A 104 1.94 11.97 -23.66
CA SER A 104 1.18 13.22 -23.65
C SER A 104 2.02 14.38 -23.09
N GLN A 105 1.85 15.57 -23.64
CA GLN A 105 2.35 16.84 -23.10
C GLN A 105 1.21 17.81 -22.99
N GLU A 106 1.08 18.45 -21.84
CA GLU A 106 0.09 19.49 -21.62
C GLU A 106 0.78 20.79 -21.20
N THR A 107 0.21 21.89 -21.61
CA THR A 107 0.65 23.23 -21.20
C THR A 107 -0.24 23.72 -20.09
N GLY A 108 0.33 24.15 -18.96
CA GLY A 108 -0.46 24.66 -17.83
C GLY A 108 0.29 24.52 -16.52
N GLY A 109 -0.35 24.96 -15.44
CA GLY A 109 0.17 24.78 -14.08
C GLY A 109 -0.11 23.39 -13.55
N THR A 110 0.39 23.08 -12.35
CA THR A 110 0.26 21.78 -11.70
C THR A 110 -0.66 21.88 -10.48
N ILE A 111 -1.71 21.04 -10.43
CA ILE A 111 -2.60 20.84 -9.29
C ILE A 111 -2.57 19.36 -8.94
N VAL A 112 -1.75 19.00 -7.96
CA VAL A 112 -1.50 17.61 -7.57
C VAL A 112 -2.74 16.99 -6.93
N SER A 113 -3.52 17.78 -6.17
CA SER A 113 -4.75 17.28 -5.51
C SER A 113 -5.76 16.71 -6.50
N SER A 114 -5.75 17.14 -7.76
CA SER A 114 -6.63 16.61 -8.80
C SER A 114 -6.38 15.11 -9.04
N ALA A 115 -5.10 14.70 -9.11
CA ALA A 115 -4.72 13.29 -9.27
C ALA A 115 -5.06 12.44 -8.05
N LEU A 116 -4.84 12.98 -6.84
CA LEU A 116 -5.15 12.30 -5.59
C LEU A 116 -6.66 12.08 -5.42
N LYS A 117 -7.49 13.06 -5.80
CA LYS A 117 -8.95 12.93 -5.80
C LYS A 117 -9.41 11.84 -6.77
N LEU A 118 -8.90 11.87 -8.01
CA LEU A 118 -9.25 10.88 -9.01
C LEU A 118 -8.82 9.47 -8.57
N MET A 119 -7.63 9.32 -7.98
CA MET A 119 -7.21 8.04 -7.41
C MET A 119 -8.18 7.56 -6.33
N ASP A 120 -8.60 8.41 -5.39
CA ASP A 120 -9.56 8.07 -4.33
C ASP A 120 -10.91 7.62 -4.92
N GLU A 121 -11.40 8.30 -5.96
CA GLU A 121 -12.62 7.93 -6.68
C GLU A 121 -12.51 6.56 -7.35
N VAL A 122 -11.42 6.32 -8.07
CA VAL A 122 -11.17 5.04 -8.76
C VAL A 122 -11.01 3.89 -7.76
N VAL A 123 -10.33 4.12 -6.63
CA VAL A 123 -10.21 3.12 -5.56
C VAL A 123 -11.57 2.74 -5.02
N LYS A 124 -12.44 3.71 -4.74
CA LYS A 124 -13.79 3.46 -4.21
C LYS A 124 -14.71 2.76 -5.21
N ASP A 125 -14.56 3.08 -6.48
CA ASP A 125 -15.41 2.51 -7.54
C ASP A 125 -15.01 1.08 -7.90
N ARG A 126 -13.70 0.80 -8.05
CA ARG A 126 -13.22 -0.45 -8.65
C ARG A 126 -12.38 -1.34 -7.73
N TYR A 127 -11.70 -0.79 -6.72
CA TYR A 127 -10.67 -1.51 -5.97
C TYR A 127 -10.95 -1.53 -4.48
N ASN A 128 -11.83 -2.44 -4.04
CA ASN A 128 -12.13 -2.60 -2.62
C ASN A 128 -10.86 -3.04 -1.85
N PRO A 129 -10.40 -2.27 -0.82
CA PRO A 129 -9.20 -2.59 -0.05
C PRO A 129 -9.23 -3.94 0.70
N ALA A 130 -10.43 -4.51 0.89
CA ALA A 130 -10.57 -5.85 1.46
C ALA A 130 -10.20 -6.97 0.47
N GLN A 131 -10.19 -6.68 -0.84
CA GLN A 131 -9.95 -7.65 -1.91
C GLN A 131 -8.67 -7.34 -2.70
N TRP A 132 -8.23 -6.09 -2.72
CA TRP A 132 -7.10 -5.62 -3.49
C TRP A 132 -5.98 -5.08 -2.60
N ASN A 133 -4.76 -5.42 -2.94
CA ASN A 133 -3.59 -4.73 -2.38
C ASN A 133 -3.29 -3.52 -3.26
N ILE A 134 -3.47 -2.34 -2.72
CA ILE A 134 -3.38 -1.08 -3.46
C ILE A 134 -1.99 -0.48 -3.28
N TYR A 135 -1.33 -0.18 -4.38
CA TYR A 135 -0.02 0.46 -4.45
C TYR A 135 -0.12 1.74 -5.26
N ALA A 136 0.62 2.74 -4.87
CA ALA A 136 0.69 3.99 -5.62
C ALA A 136 2.14 4.42 -5.82
N ALA A 137 2.42 4.92 -7.01
CA ALA A 137 3.67 5.51 -7.39
C ALA A 137 3.39 6.84 -8.08
N GLN A 138 3.96 7.91 -7.56
CA GLN A 138 3.81 9.26 -8.11
C GLN A 138 5.16 9.79 -8.55
N ALA A 139 5.22 10.38 -9.75
CA ALA A 139 6.38 11.07 -10.27
C ALA A 139 6.01 12.50 -10.68
N SER A 140 6.83 13.45 -10.29
CA SER A 140 6.69 14.88 -10.58
C SER A 140 8.05 15.54 -10.56
N ASP A 141 8.17 16.75 -11.06
CA ASP A 141 9.36 17.62 -10.87
C ASP A 141 9.30 18.46 -9.57
N GLY A 142 8.27 18.24 -8.76
CA GLY A 142 8.06 18.91 -7.48
C GLY A 142 7.21 20.18 -7.55
N ASP A 143 6.87 20.66 -8.74
CA ASP A 143 6.03 21.85 -8.88
C ASP A 143 4.59 21.55 -8.44
N ASN A 144 4.02 22.45 -7.64
CA ASN A 144 2.62 22.47 -7.26
C ASN A 144 2.20 23.90 -6.88
N TRP A 145 0.94 24.21 -7.01
CA TRP A 145 0.43 25.47 -6.46
C TRP A 145 0.48 25.46 -4.94
N ALA A 146 0.99 26.55 -4.35
CA ALA A 146 1.18 26.64 -2.90
C ALA A 146 -0.12 26.40 -2.11
N ASP A 147 -1.25 26.86 -2.62
CA ASP A 147 -2.57 26.71 -1.99
C ASP A 147 -3.12 25.29 -2.11
N ASP A 148 -2.55 24.45 -2.99
CA ASP A 148 -2.98 23.06 -3.20
C ASP A 148 -2.30 22.06 -2.25
N SER A 149 -1.10 22.38 -1.76
CA SER A 149 -0.32 21.46 -0.91
C SER A 149 -1.04 21.05 0.39
N PRO A 150 -1.74 21.94 1.13
CA PRO A 150 -2.49 21.54 2.31
C PRO A 150 -3.61 20.53 1.97
N LEU A 151 -4.25 20.70 0.81
CA LEU A 151 -5.30 19.80 0.35
C LEU A 151 -4.73 18.43 -0.05
N CYS A 152 -3.57 18.41 -0.70
CA CYS A 152 -2.85 17.17 -1.02
C CYS A 152 -2.54 16.40 0.26
N HIS A 153 -1.97 17.06 1.27
CA HIS A 153 -1.68 16.44 2.56
C HIS A 153 -2.95 15.87 3.23
N GLU A 154 -4.05 16.61 3.21
CA GLU A 154 -5.31 16.14 3.78
C GLU A 154 -5.83 14.88 3.09
N ILE A 155 -5.85 14.86 1.74
CA ILE A 155 -6.32 13.72 0.96
C ILE A 155 -5.43 12.50 1.20
N LEU A 156 -4.12 12.68 1.16
CA LEU A 156 -3.18 11.60 1.43
C LEU A 156 -3.39 11.03 2.83
N ALA A 157 -3.30 11.86 3.87
CA ALA A 157 -3.34 11.38 5.25
C ALA A 157 -4.68 10.75 5.63
N LYS A 158 -5.81 11.31 5.16
CA LYS A 158 -7.14 10.87 5.61
C LYS A 158 -7.81 9.85 4.69
N LYS A 159 -7.46 9.82 3.40
CA LYS A 159 -8.18 8.99 2.42
C LYS A 159 -7.29 7.90 1.81
N LEU A 160 -6.10 8.23 1.35
CA LEU A 160 -5.27 7.29 0.59
C LEU A 160 -4.37 6.43 1.47
N LEU A 161 -3.57 7.02 2.36
CA LEU A 161 -2.63 6.25 3.21
C LEU A 161 -3.29 5.17 4.07
N PRO A 162 -4.53 5.34 4.58
CA PRO A 162 -5.20 4.26 5.32
C PRO A 162 -5.56 3.03 4.48
N VAL A 163 -5.64 3.16 3.16
CA VAL A 163 -6.10 2.08 2.25
C VAL A 163 -5.00 1.52 1.36
N VAL A 164 -3.91 2.28 1.12
CA VAL A 164 -2.78 1.80 0.32
C VAL A 164 -1.81 0.99 1.17
N ARG A 165 -1.22 -0.05 0.57
CA ARG A 165 -0.13 -0.82 1.18
C ARG A 165 1.20 -0.07 1.14
N TYR A 166 1.39 0.70 0.10
CA TYR A 166 2.60 1.48 -0.13
C TYR A 166 2.30 2.64 -1.07
N TYR A 167 2.79 3.82 -0.71
CA TYR A 167 2.76 5.02 -1.54
C TYR A 167 4.19 5.51 -1.72
N SER A 168 4.64 5.64 -2.96
CA SER A 168 5.96 6.13 -3.30
C SER A 168 5.86 7.41 -4.12
N TYR A 169 6.58 8.42 -3.69
CA TYR A 169 6.75 9.67 -4.43
C TYR A 169 8.20 9.79 -4.89
N ILE A 170 8.39 10.13 -6.15
CA ILE A 170 9.70 10.44 -6.70
C ILE A 170 9.68 11.83 -7.33
N GLU A 171 10.54 12.70 -6.84
CA GLU A 171 10.81 14.01 -7.43
C GLU A 171 11.97 13.89 -8.42
N ILE A 172 11.70 14.18 -9.68
CA ILE A 172 12.67 14.10 -10.77
C ILE A 172 12.98 15.53 -11.23
N THR A 173 13.98 16.13 -10.63
CA THR A 173 14.37 17.51 -10.93
C THR A 173 15.87 17.66 -11.07
N ARG A 174 16.32 18.65 -11.84
CA ARG A 174 17.72 19.10 -11.91
C ARG A 174 17.99 20.31 -11.03
N ARG A 175 16.96 20.82 -10.37
CA ARG A 175 16.99 21.98 -9.46
C ARG A 175 17.09 21.51 -8.02
N ALA A 176 17.20 22.46 -7.08
CA ALA A 176 17.00 22.14 -5.66
C ALA A 176 15.57 21.60 -5.45
N HIS A 177 15.45 20.63 -4.55
CA HIS A 177 14.15 20.02 -4.24
C HIS A 177 13.12 21.08 -3.84
N GLN A 178 11.92 20.89 -4.32
CA GLN A 178 10.76 21.70 -3.98
C GLN A 178 10.17 21.25 -2.64
N THR A 179 9.44 22.13 -1.97
CA THR A 179 8.81 21.84 -0.66
C THR A 179 7.38 21.34 -0.82
N LEU A 180 7.12 20.45 -1.77
CA LEU A 180 5.77 19.93 -2.00
C LEU A 180 5.29 19.05 -0.82
N TRP A 181 6.21 18.35 -0.17
CA TRP A 181 5.94 17.42 0.93
C TRP A 181 6.69 17.79 2.22
#